data_e0907582a1bf98280ba62091c2f06bdb
#
_entry.id   e0907582a1bf98280ba62091c2f06bdb
#
_cell.length_a   1.000
_cell.length_b   1.000
_cell.length_c   1.000
_cell.angle_alpha   90.00
_cell.angle_beta   90.00
_cell.angle_gamma   90.00
#
_symmetry.space_group_name_H-M   'P 1'
#
loop_
_entity.id
_entity.type
_entity.pdbx_description
1 polymer ?
#
loop_
_entity_poly.entity_id
_entity_poly.type
_entity_poly.pdbx_seq_one_letter_code
_entity_poly.pdbx_strand_id
1 'polypeptide(L)'
;MKRLLFISFLFIGCQNISTEIIVDPDVEDMYIRYNKAWSDGDFETITNEIYSVPFSLYLQDSTVILDSSEDIKNFLIMTFNELESNNYGYSIRNSWESYKIDDNLVIVEQNFTRFLKDSTIMGPEERTASYILRKSEGKFQISGMVPHTTIAE
;
A
#
# COMPACT_ATOMS: atom_id res chain seq x y z
N MET A 1 6.34 -35.53 -61.58
CA MET A 1 6.63 -35.63 -60.16
C MET A 1 6.31 -34.29 -59.49
N LYS A 2 5.14 -34.16 -58.82
CA LYS A 2 4.68 -32.95 -58.13
C LYS A 2 5.08 -33.06 -56.66
N ARG A 3 5.96 -32.17 -56.19
CA ARG A 3 6.33 -32.05 -54.77
C ARG A 3 5.26 -31.22 -54.07
N LEU A 4 4.53 -31.83 -53.15
CA LEU A 4 3.62 -31.16 -52.19
C LEU A 4 4.51 -30.57 -51.07
N LEU A 5 4.46 -29.25 -50.92
CA LEU A 5 5.04 -28.55 -49.77
C LEU A 5 3.99 -28.50 -48.67
N PHE A 6 4.24 -29.21 -47.55
CA PHE A 6 3.45 -29.12 -46.32
C PHE A 6 3.92 -27.88 -45.53
N ILE A 7 3.08 -26.85 -45.50
CA ILE A 7 3.32 -25.69 -44.61
C ILE A 7 2.64 -25.99 -43.27
N SER A 8 3.44 -26.34 -42.27
CA SER A 8 3.00 -26.50 -40.88
C SER A 8 2.76 -25.11 -40.27
N PHE A 9 1.52 -24.73 -40.07
CA PHE A 9 1.14 -23.57 -39.27
C PHE A 9 1.32 -23.92 -37.78
N LEU A 10 2.40 -23.40 -37.16
CA LEU A 10 2.56 -23.36 -35.71
C LEU A 10 1.62 -22.30 -35.13
N PHE A 11 0.48 -22.72 -34.61
CA PHE A 11 -0.34 -21.87 -33.76
C PHE A 11 0.38 -21.68 -32.44
N ILE A 12 1.07 -20.55 -32.29
CA ILE A 12 1.51 -20.07 -30.97
C ILE A 12 0.25 -19.57 -30.26
N GLY A 13 -0.33 -20.43 -29.45
CA GLY A 13 -1.41 -20.04 -28.55
C GLY A 13 -0.87 -19.04 -27.54
N CYS A 14 -1.29 -17.77 -27.63
CA CYS A 14 -1.20 -16.85 -26.50
C CYS A 14 -2.01 -17.45 -25.36
N GLN A 15 -1.33 -18.05 -24.38
CA GLN A 15 -1.96 -18.34 -23.11
C GLN A 15 -2.19 -16.97 -22.44
N ASN A 16 -3.48 -16.60 -22.32
CA ASN A 16 -3.86 -15.54 -21.40
C ASN A 16 -3.50 -16.03 -19.98
N ILE A 17 -2.37 -15.57 -19.47
CA ILE A 17 -2.04 -15.68 -18.07
C ILE A 17 -3.02 -14.73 -17.37
N SER A 18 -4.16 -15.24 -16.93
CA SER A 18 -4.97 -14.56 -15.95
C SER A 18 -4.11 -14.59 -14.68
N THR A 19 -3.50 -13.47 -14.35
CA THR A 19 -2.89 -13.25 -13.04
C THR A 19 -4.05 -13.23 -12.06
N GLU A 20 -4.34 -14.38 -11.47
CA GLU A 20 -5.20 -14.45 -10.30
C GLU A 20 -4.42 -13.66 -9.23
N ILE A 21 -4.96 -12.52 -8.79
CA ILE A 21 -4.37 -11.72 -7.70
C ILE A 21 -4.61 -12.54 -6.43
N ILE A 22 -3.69 -13.44 -6.13
CA ILE A 22 -3.70 -14.20 -4.87
C ILE A 22 -3.18 -13.25 -3.82
N VAL A 23 -4.10 -12.70 -3.05
CA VAL A 23 -3.76 -11.93 -1.85
C VAL A 23 -3.19 -12.89 -0.82
N ASP A 24 -1.96 -12.62 -0.36
CA ASP A 24 -1.36 -13.37 0.74
C ASP A 24 -2.19 -13.09 2.02
N PRO A 25 -2.77 -14.11 2.68
CA PRO A 25 -3.61 -13.91 3.86
C PRO A 25 -2.90 -13.16 4.98
N ASP A 26 -1.59 -13.36 5.15
CA ASP A 26 -0.79 -12.64 6.16
C ASP A 26 -0.73 -11.13 5.86
N VAL A 27 -0.71 -10.76 4.58
CA VAL A 27 -0.75 -9.36 4.12
C VAL A 27 -2.13 -8.76 4.38
N GLU A 28 -3.20 -9.49 4.06
CA GLU A 28 -4.57 -9.02 4.29
C GLU A 28 -4.85 -8.78 5.77
N ASP A 29 -4.51 -9.74 6.64
CA ASP A 29 -4.67 -9.62 8.09
C ASP A 29 -3.87 -8.45 8.66
N MET A 30 -2.63 -8.24 8.21
CA MET A 30 -1.83 -7.09 8.61
C MET A 30 -2.50 -5.78 8.20
N TYR A 31 -3.04 -5.71 6.98
CA TYR A 31 -3.72 -4.51 6.48
C TYR A 31 -5.02 -4.20 7.21
N ILE A 32 -5.80 -5.20 7.60
CA ILE A 32 -7.01 -5.02 8.44
C ILE A 32 -6.61 -4.38 9.78
N ARG A 33 -5.55 -4.89 10.41
CA ARG A 33 -5.03 -4.33 11.67
C ARG A 33 -4.49 -2.90 11.49
N TYR A 34 -3.76 -2.65 10.39
CA TYR A 34 -3.26 -1.32 10.06
C TYR A 34 -4.38 -0.29 9.91
N ASN A 35 -5.39 -0.59 9.10
CA ASN A 35 -6.51 0.33 8.90
C ASN A 35 -7.28 0.61 10.20
N LYS A 36 -7.44 -0.41 11.06
CA LYS A 36 -8.05 -0.23 12.37
C LYS A 36 -7.18 0.65 13.27
N ALA A 37 -5.90 0.33 13.41
CA ALA A 37 -4.97 1.10 14.25
C ALA A 37 -4.87 2.57 13.78
N TRP A 38 -4.83 2.79 12.46
CA TRP A 38 -4.87 4.13 11.89
C TRP A 38 -6.15 4.88 12.27
N SER A 39 -7.32 4.27 12.11
CA SER A 39 -8.61 4.90 12.41
C SER A 39 -8.77 5.22 13.90
N ASP A 40 -8.19 4.39 14.75
CA ASP A 40 -8.25 4.55 16.23
C ASP A 40 -7.15 5.49 16.76
N GLY A 41 -6.19 5.91 15.93
CA GLY A 41 -5.00 6.66 16.36
C GLY A 41 -4.08 5.84 17.27
N ASP A 42 -4.08 4.50 17.10
CA ASP A 42 -3.23 3.59 17.87
C ASP A 42 -1.81 3.56 17.31
N PHE A 43 -1.03 4.58 17.70
CA PHE A 43 0.36 4.73 17.25
C PHE A 43 1.28 3.64 17.79
N GLU A 44 0.97 3.07 18.96
CA GLU A 44 1.77 2.01 19.55
C GLU A 44 1.70 0.75 18.68
N THR A 45 0.52 0.33 18.27
CA THR A 45 0.36 -0.81 17.36
C THR A 45 1.02 -0.54 16.00
N ILE A 46 0.83 0.66 15.43
CA ILE A 46 1.46 1.00 14.14
C ILE A 46 3.00 0.96 14.24
N THR A 47 3.56 1.55 15.28
CA THR A 47 5.00 1.66 15.48
C THR A 47 5.67 0.31 15.78
N ASN A 48 5.05 -0.52 16.63
CA ASN A 48 5.70 -1.71 17.15
C ASN A 48 5.40 -2.99 16.35
N GLU A 49 4.25 -3.02 15.64
CA GLU A 49 3.81 -4.24 14.96
C GLU A 49 3.71 -4.11 13.45
N ILE A 50 3.40 -2.90 12.94
CA ILE A 50 3.03 -2.71 11.54
C ILE A 50 4.16 -2.09 10.74
N TYR A 51 4.77 -1.01 11.22
CA TYR A 51 5.91 -0.40 10.54
C TYR A 51 7.22 -1.07 10.97
N SER A 52 8.12 -1.32 10.01
CA SER A 52 9.47 -1.79 10.34
C SER A 52 10.42 -0.61 10.58
N VAL A 53 11.51 -0.87 11.29
CA VAL A 53 12.64 0.05 11.42
C VAL A 53 13.80 -0.51 10.56
N PRO A 54 14.42 0.31 9.66
CA PRO A 54 14.01 1.65 9.27
C PRO A 54 12.73 1.67 8.44
N PHE A 55 11.97 2.78 8.51
CA PHE A 55 10.85 3.06 7.65
C PHE A 55 11.18 4.20 6.69
N SER A 56 10.86 4.05 5.40
CA SER A 56 11.15 5.04 4.36
C SER A 56 9.88 5.67 3.80
N LEU A 57 9.80 7.00 3.86
CA LEU A 57 8.74 7.76 3.22
C LEU A 57 9.29 8.43 1.95
N TYR A 58 8.80 7.99 0.80
CA TYR A 58 9.21 8.49 -0.51
C TYR A 58 8.27 9.61 -0.95
N LEU A 59 8.72 10.84 -0.83
CA LEU A 59 8.01 12.03 -1.28
C LEU A 59 8.44 12.40 -2.70
N GLN A 60 7.74 13.33 -3.34
CA GLN A 60 8.02 13.75 -4.71
C GLN A 60 9.47 14.20 -4.90
N ASP A 61 10.01 15.00 -3.99
CA ASP A 61 11.33 15.63 -4.13
C ASP A 61 12.35 15.17 -3.08
N SER A 62 11.97 14.23 -2.21
CA SER A 62 12.83 13.79 -1.09
C SER A 62 12.44 12.41 -0.56
N THR A 63 13.35 11.83 0.19
CA THR A 63 13.07 10.63 0.98
C THR A 63 13.35 10.93 2.44
N VAL A 64 12.38 10.66 3.30
CA VAL A 64 12.54 10.72 4.76
C VAL A 64 12.75 9.29 5.25
N ILE A 65 13.81 9.08 6.01
CA ILE A 65 14.11 7.79 6.66
C ILE A 65 13.91 7.97 8.15
N LEU A 66 13.07 7.13 8.74
CA LEU A 66 12.81 7.06 10.16
C LEU A 66 13.55 5.84 10.72
N ASP A 67 14.66 6.10 11.42
CA ASP A 67 15.64 5.08 11.80
C ASP A 67 15.34 4.44 13.16
N SER A 68 14.31 4.93 13.86
CA SER A 68 13.92 4.41 15.16
C SER A 68 12.40 4.36 15.33
N SER A 69 11.93 3.53 16.26
CA SER A 69 10.50 3.49 16.63
C SER A 69 10.02 4.84 17.18
N GLU A 70 10.90 5.60 17.84
CA GLU A 70 10.58 6.94 18.33
C GLU A 70 10.37 7.93 17.18
N ASP A 71 11.21 7.89 16.15
CA ASP A 71 11.02 8.72 14.94
C ASP A 71 9.71 8.40 14.25
N ILE A 72 9.37 7.11 14.09
CA ILE A 72 8.10 6.66 13.52
C ILE A 72 6.92 7.19 14.35
N LYS A 73 6.99 7.04 15.67
CA LYS A 73 5.94 7.51 16.57
C LYS A 73 5.76 9.03 16.50
N ASN A 74 6.84 9.79 16.51
CA ASN A 74 6.81 11.24 16.39
C ASN A 74 6.22 11.67 15.04
N PHE A 75 6.59 11.01 13.94
CA PHE A 75 6.01 11.23 12.61
C PHE A 75 4.50 10.99 12.60
N LEU A 76 4.03 9.89 13.20
CA LEU A 76 2.60 9.58 13.29
C LEU A 76 1.84 10.63 14.10
N ILE A 77 2.36 11.03 15.26
CA ILE A 77 1.75 12.07 16.11
C ILE A 77 1.66 13.40 15.35
N MET A 78 2.71 13.80 14.65
CA MET A 78 2.67 15.02 13.83
C MET A 78 1.65 14.95 12.73
N THR A 79 1.59 13.83 12.01
CA THR A 79 0.64 13.60 10.92
C THR A 79 -0.80 13.64 11.42
N PHE A 80 -1.09 13.00 12.56
CA PHE A 80 -2.44 13.02 13.12
C PHE A 80 -2.84 14.38 13.68
N ASN A 81 -1.92 15.12 14.30
CA ASN A 81 -2.17 16.48 14.75
C ASN A 81 -2.53 17.40 13.56
N GLU A 82 -1.85 17.24 12.42
CA GLU A 82 -2.17 17.96 11.21
C GLU A 82 -3.55 17.56 10.67
N LEU A 83 -3.84 16.27 10.59
CA LEU A 83 -5.15 15.79 10.18
C LEU A 83 -6.27 16.30 11.08
N GLU A 84 -6.07 16.27 12.40
CA GLU A 84 -7.05 16.73 13.37
C GLU A 84 -7.29 18.25 13.29
N SER A 85 -6.22 19.03 13.09
CA SER A 85 -6.33 20.49 12.88
C SER A 85 -7.12 20.85 11.62
N ASN A 86 -7.16 19.95 10.63
CA ASN A 86 -7.96 20.05 9.42
C ASN A 86 -9.33 19.35 9.53
N ASN A 87 -9.82 19.11 10.74
CA ASN A 87 -11.11 18.49 11.02
C ASN A 87 -11.30 17.08 10.45
N TYR A 88 -10.21 16.32 10.31
CA TYR A 88 -10.25 14.92 9.88
C TYR A 88 -11.16 14.08 10.77
N GLY A 89 -12.00 13.25 10.18
CA GLY A 89 -12.88 12.32 10.87
C GLY A 89 -12.41 10.88 10.73
N TYR A 90 -12.32 10.40 9.49
CA TYR A 90 -11.95 9.00 9.21
C TYR A 90 -11.53 8.82 7.74
N SER A 91 -11.01 7.62 7.44
CA SER A 91 -10.71 7.19 6.07
C SER A 91 -11.46 5.92 5.72
N ILE A 92 -11.91 5.81 4.47
CA ILE A 92 -12.48 4.58 3.92
C ILE A 92 -11.53 4.08 2.83
N ARG A 93 -11.14 2.81 2.91
CA ARG A 93 -10.43 2.11 1.85
C ARG A 93 -11.42 1.75 0.75
N ASN A 94 -11.21 2.27 -0.46
CA ASN A 94 -12.05 2.01 -1.63
C ASN A 94 -11.65 0.70 -2.31
N SER A 95 -10.35 0.55 -2.57
CA SER A 95 -9.77 -0.64 -3.18
C SER A 95 -8.31 -0.82 -2.78
N TRP A 96 -7.76 -2.00 -3.03
CA TRP A 96 -6.33 -2.27 -2.92
C TRP A 96 -5.93 -3.42 -3.82
N GLU A 97 -4.68 -3.39 -4.26
CA GLU A 97 -4.05 -4.43 -5.05
C GLU A 97 -2.72 -4.80 -4.43
N SER A 98 -2.36 -6.08 -4.45
CA SER A 98 -1.09 -6.55 -3.95
C SER A 98 -0.29 -7.23 -5.05
N TYR A 99 1.00 -6.91 -5.12
CA TYR A 99 1.95 -7.43 -6.10
C TYR A 99 3.04 -8.19 -5.34
N LYS A 100 2.96 -9.51 -5.36
CA LYS A 100 4.00 -10.37 -4.77
C LYS A 100 5.22 -10.34 -5.68
N ILE A 101 6.33 -9.80 -5.18
CA ILE A 101 7.62 -9.77 -5.88
C ILE A 101 8.37 -11.07 -5.59
N ASP A 102 8.45 -11.46 -4.31
CA ASP A 102 8.96 -12.74 -3.84
C ASP A 102 8.29 -13.14 -2.51
N ASP A 103 8.79 -14.18 -1.84
CA ASP A 103 8.19 -14.67 -0.59
C ASP A 103 8.35 -13.70 0.61
N ASN A 104 9.22 -12.71 0.49
CA ASN A 104 9.53 -11.75 1.55
C ASN A 104 9.25 -10.29 1.17
N LEU A 105 8.84 -10.03 -0.07
CA LEU A 105 8.61 -8.70 -0.58
C LEU A 105 7.28 -8.62 -1.34
N VAL A 106 6.41 -7.76 -0.85
CA VAL A 106 5.11 -7.45 -1.46
C VAL A 106 4.98 -5.94 -1.59
N ILE A 107 4.42 -5.48 -2.71
CA ILE A 107 3.99 -4.09 -2.87
C ILE A 107 2.46 -4.09 -2.81
N VAL A 108 1.90 -3.17 -2.05
CA VAL A 108 0.45 -2.95 -1.99
C VAL A 108 0.14 -1.54 -2.45
N GLU A 109 -0.77 -1.41 -3.38
CA GLU A 109 -1.35 -0.13 -3.77
C GLU A 109 -2.76 -0.03 -3.17
N GLN A 110 -3.00 1.02 -2.41
CA GLN A 110 -4.27 1.27 -1.74
C GLN A 110 -4.88 2.57 -2.25
N ASN A 111 -6.15 2.51 -2.65
CA ASN A 111 -6.98 3.68 -2.92
C ASN A 111 -7.93 3.92 -1.75
N PHE A 112 -8.04 5.18 -1.31
CA PHE A 112 -8.85 5.56 -0.15
C PHE A 112 -9.39 6.98 -0.25
N THR A 113 -10.50 7.22 0.43
CA THR A 113 -11.11 8.56 0.60
C THR A 113 -11.01 8.98 2.06
N ARG A 114 -10.66 10.25 2.30
CA ARG A 114 -10.70 10.87 3.64
C ARG A 114 -11.98 11.66 3.82
N PHE A 115 -12.50 11.63 5.02
CA PHE A 115 -13.71 12.35 5.41
C PHE A 115 -13.44 13.25 6.60
N LEU A 116 -14.11 14.40 6.61
CA LEU A 116 -14.18 15.29 7.77
C LEU A 116 -15.10 14.71 8.84
N LYS A 117 -15.10 15.29 10.03
CA LYS A 117 -15.98 14.88 11.17
C LYS A 117 -17.47 14.97 10.83
N ASP A 118 -17.86 15.81 9.88
CA ASP A 118 -19.24 15.95 9.38
C ASP A 118 -19.57 15.00 8.22
N SER A 119 -18.66 14.08 7.89
CA SER A 119 -18.78 13.11 6.81
C SER A 119 -18.72 13.71 5.39
N THR A 120 -18.31 14.95 5.23
CA THR A 120 -17.96 15.49 3.91
C THR A 120 -16.56 15.06 3.50
N ILE A 121 -16.27 15.04 2.18
CA ILE A 121 -14.97 14.61 1.66
C ILE A 121 -13.90 15.64 2.00
N MET A 122 -12.77 15.17 2.50
CA MET A 122 -11.61 15.98 2.85
C MET A 122 -10.60 16.03 1.69
N GLY A 123 -10.62 17.09 0.91
CA GLY A 123 -9.68 17.30 -0.22
C GLY A 123 -10.00 16.41 -1.43
N PRO A 124 -9.00 15.79 -2.10
CA PRO A 124 -9.26 14.92 -3.24
C PRO A 124 -10.16 13.74 -2.87
N GLU A 125 -11.12 13.42 -3.75
CA GLU A 125 -12.07 12.32 -3.54
C GLU A 125 -11.35 10.98 -3.49
N GLU A 126 -10.36 10.79 -4.34
CA GLU A 126 -9.54 9.60 -4.36
C GLU A 126 -8.09 9.93 -4.02
N ARG A 127 -7.51 9.14 -3.16
CA ARG A 127 -6.10 9.19 -2.78
C ARG A 127 -5.50 7.81 -2.95
N THR A 128 -4.28 7.75 -3.43
CA THR A 128 -3.54 6.50 -3.59
C THR A 128 -2.25 6.56 -2.80
N ALA A 129 -1.86 5.44 -2.23
CA ALA A 129 -0.54 5.24 -1.66
C ALA A 129 -0.05 3.83 -1.96
N SER A 130 1.23 3.72 -2.32
CA SER A 130 1.90 2.43 -2.44
C SER A 130 2.72 2.15 -1.19
N TYR A 131 2.65 0.91 -0.72
CA TYR A 131 3.34 0.45 0.48
C TYR A 131 4.28 -0.69 0.11
N ILE A 132 5.50 -0.65 0.63
CA ILE A 132 6.51 -1.69 0.48
C ILE A 132 6.50 -2.53 1.74
N LEU A 133 6.12 -3.79 1.62
CA LEU A 133 6.05 -4.73 2.72
C LEU A 133 7.22 -5.70 2.66
N ARG A 134 7.88 -5.89 3.79
CA ARG A 134 8.92 -6.91 3.96
C ARG A 134 8.55 -7.88 5.06
N LYS A 135 8.84 -9.17 4.80
CA LYS A 135 8.67 -10.23 5.80
C LYS A 135 9.93 -10.31 6.66
N SER A 136 9.75 -10.11 7.96
CA SER A 136 10.78 -10.25 8.97
C SER A 136 10.25 -11.11 10.10
N GLU A 137 11.03 -12.10 10.55
CA GLU A 137 10.62 -13.04 11.59
C GLU A 137 9.26 -13.71 11.35
N GLY A 138 8.96 -13.99 10.06
CA GLY A 138 7.71 -14.65 9.65
C GLY A 138 6.50 -13.72 9.53
N LYS A 139 6.63 -12.42 9.77
CA LYS A 139 5.53 -11.43 9.68
C LYS A 139 5.84 -10.35 8.66
N PHE A 140 4.82 -9.95 7.90
CA PHE A 140 4.93 -8.76 7.05
C PHE A 140 4.83 -7.48 7.87
N GLN A 141 5.73 -6.53 7.57
CA GLN A 141 5.71 -5.17 8.09
C GLN A 141 5.89 -4.19 6.93
N ILE A 142 5.33 -2.99 7.08
CA ILE A 142 5.48 -1.91 6.10
C ILE A 142 6.84 -1.25 6.32
N SER A 143 7.74 -1.40 5.35
CA SER A 143 9.10 -0.82 5.38
C SER A 143 9.21 0.48 4.60
N GLY A 144 8.19 0.84 3.84
CA GLY A 144 8.17 2.10 3.11
C GLY A 144 6.80 2.46 2.55
N MET A 145 6.60 3.74 2.31
CA MET A 145 5.37 4.28 1.74
C MET A 145 5.69 5.34 0.70
N VAL A 146 4.95 5.30 -0.41
CA VAL A 146 4.93 6.31 -1.47
C VAL A 146 3.52 6.90 -1.48
N PRO A 147 3.27 8.08 -0.90
CA PRO A 147 1.99 8.74 -1.04
C PRO A 147 1.85 9.28 -2.47
N HIS A 148 0.77 8.88 -3.15
CA HIS A 148 0.40 9.43 -4.43
C HIS A 148 -0.63 10.54 -4.19
N THR A 149 -0.32 11.74 -4.60
CA THR A 149 -1.34 12.78 -4.68
C THR A 149 -1.81 12.79 -6.12
N THR A 150 -3.07 12.43 -6.35
CA THR A 150 -3.67 12.71 -7.65
C THR A 150 -3.68 14.22 -7.78
N ILE A 151 -2.78 14.77 -8.59
CA ILE A 151 -2.84 16.18 -8.98
C ILE A 151 -4.06 16.22 -9.89
N ALA A 152 -5.17 16.77 -9.39
CA ALA A 152 -6.29 17.13 -10.26
C ALA A 152 -5.74 18.17 -11.25
N GLU A 153 -5.72 17.81 -12.55
CA GLU A 153 -5.47 18.74 -13.64
C GLU A 153 -6.57 19.78 -13.73
#